data_d042b7fd8cc251e0196529287174f7e7
#
_entry.id   d042b7fd8cc251e0196529287174f7e7
#
_cell.length_a   1.000
_cell.length_b   1.000
_cell.length_c   1.000
_cell.angle_alpha   90.00
_cell.angle_beta   90.00
_cell.angle_gamma   90.00
#
_symmetry.space_group_name_H-M   'P 1'
#
loop_
_entity.id
_entity.type
_entity.pdbx_description
1 polymer ?
#
loop_
_entity_poly.entity_id
_entity_poly.type
_entity_poly.pdbx_seq_one_letter_code
_entity_poly.pdbx_strand_id
1 'polypeptide(L)'
;MRALLALALLALAACATGAEPAPRWSIVVHGGAGVIERANLMPDVEAQYRAAMQRALDTGGAILERGGSSLDAVEAVIQEMEDDPLFNAGRGAVFTAEGRNELDASIMDGRTRAAGAVAGLTRTRHPISAARAVMEDSPHVMLIGEGAEAFARTQNLEQVDPSFFFTERRWQQLEQNLQLNNLPIPQRPTGAPQREARATWPDDHQFGTVGVVALDTRGDIAAGTSTGGTTGKRWGRVGDAPIIGAGTYAQNNVCGVSATGTGEFFIRIGVARDICARMQFNGESAQQAADRVIAEVGALTNARGVAGDGGVIVLDGEGRPAWAMNTPGMYRASLQAGGTPVVQIFADEE
;
A
#
# COMPACT_ATOMS: atom_id res chain seq x y z
N MET A 1 -70.59 -45.47 19.17
CA MET A 1 -69.55 -45.90 18.24
C MET A 1 -69.10 -44.72 17.39
N ARG A 2 -67.97 -44.17 17.61
CA ARG A 2 -67.05 -43.50 16.72
C ARG A 2 -66.01 -42.81 17.63
N ALA A 3 -64.83 -43.42 17.67
CA ALA A 3 -63.67 -42.89 18.40
C ALA A 3 -63.09 -41.75 17.58
N LEU A 4 -62.82 -40.59 18.22
CA LEU A 4 -62.03 -39.49 17.67
C LEU A 4 -60.65 -39.56 18.30
N LEU A 5 -59.67 -39.99 17.47
CA LEU A 5 -58.24 -39.84 17.79
C LEU A 5 -57.85 -38.37 17.60
N ALA A 6 -57.45 -37.72 18.69
CA ALA A 6 -56.82 -36.41 18.67
C ALA A 6 -55.30 -36.62 18.54
N LEU A 7 -54.75 -36.31 17.37
CA LEU A 7 -53.28 -36.27 17.14
C LEU A 7 -52.76 -34.92 17.66
N ALA A 8 -52.03 -34.95 18.77
CA ALA A 8 -51.28 -33.79 19.27
C ALA A 8 -49.96 -33.70 18.51
N LEU A 9 -49.85 -32.76 17.56
CA LEU A 9 -48.59 -32.36 16.95
C LEU A 9 -47.82 -31.48 17.94
N LEU A 10 -46.78 -32.02 18.62
CA LEU A 10 -45.80 -31.23 19.28
C LEU A 10 -44.90 -30.61 18.21
N ALA A 11 -45.06 -29.30 17.97
CA ALA A 11 -44.11 -28.51 17.24
C ALA A 11 -42.89 -28.23 18.16
N LEU A 12 -41.80 -28.96 17.99
CA LEU A 12 -40.49 -28.56 18.53
C LEU A 12 -40.02 -27.32 17.76
N ALA A 13 -40.22 -26.15 18.34
CA ALA A 13 -39.52 -24.96 17.93
C ALA A 13 -38.01 -25.10 18.36
N ALA A 14 -37.20 -25.60 17.44
CA ALA A 14 -35.74 -25.50 17.60
C ALA A 14 -35.38 -24.00 17.55
N CYS A 15 -35.14 -23.39 18.71
CA CYS A 15 -34.43 -22.15 18.81
C CYS A 15 -33.01 -22.41 18.24
N ALA A 16 -32.82 -22.17 16.97
CA ALA A 16 -31.50 -21.97 16.43
C ALA A 16 -30.97 -20.69 17.09
N THR A 17 -30.13 -20.85 18.10
CA THR A 17 -29.27 -19.79 18.58
C THR A 17 -28.33 -19.50 17.42
N GLY A 18 -28.74 -18.59 16.53
CA GLY A 18 -27.84 -18.04 15.55
C GLY A 18 -26.71 -17.36 16.31
N ALA A 19 -25.54 -18.02 16.38
CA ALA A 19 -24.33 -17.32 16.75
C ALA A 19 -24.24 -16.10 15.83
N GLU A 20 -24.16 -14.90 16.39
CA GLU A 20 -23.86 -13.72 15.61
C GLU A 20 -22.63 -14.04 14.77
N PRO A 21 -22.66 -13.76 13.45
CA PRO A 21 -21.47 -13.97 12.63
C PRO A 21 -20.32 -13.21 13.30
N ALA A 22 -19.19 -13.88 13.51
CA ALA A 22 -18.00 -13.27 14.08
C ALA A 22 -17.72 -11.94 13.36
N PRO A 23 -17.32 -10.89 14.10
CA PRO A 23 -17.06 -9.59 13.48
C PRO A 23 -16.09 -9.77 12.34
N ARG A 24 -16.51 -9.43 11.15
CA ARG A 24 -15.68 -9.52 9.95
C ARG A 24 -14.77 -8.31 9.91
N TRP A 25 -13.49 -8.52 10.01
CA TRP A 25 -12.50 -7.53 9.62
C TRP A 25 -11.43 -8.22 8.77
N SER A 26 -10.79 -7.45 7.93
CA SER A 26 -9.70 -7.93 7.06
C SER A 26 -8.68 -6.84 6.83
N ILE A 27 -7.45 -7.25 6.63
CA ILE A 27 -6.36 -6.36 6.21
C ILE A 27 -5.50 -7.05 5.17
N VAL A 28 -5.09 -6.32 4.15
CA VAL A 28 -4.09 -6.74 3.17
C VAL A 28 -3.05 -5.63 3.02
N VAL A 29 -1.78 -6.02 2.95
CA VAL A 29 -0.63 -5.12 2.96
C VAL A 29 0.31 -5.47 1.81
N HIS A 30 0.92 -4.47 1.17
CA HIS A 30 2.08 -4.68 0.32
C HIS A 30 3.26 -3.80 0.73
N GLY A 31 4.46 -4.32 0.54
CA GLY A 31 5.74 -3.63 0.76
C GLY A 31 6.48 -3.31 -0.55
N GLY A 32 5.78 -3.38 -1.69
CA GLY A 32 6.32 -3.11 -3.01
C GLY A 32 6.44 -4.34 -3.90
N ALA A 33 6.32 -4.11 -5.22
CA ALA A 33 6.56 -5.09 -6.26
C ALA A 33 7.84 -4.74 -7.04
N GLY A 34 8.46 -5.72 -7.70
CA GLY A 34 9.66 -5.50 -8.51
C GLY A 34 10.35 -6.80 -8.94
N VAL A 35 11.59 -6.67 -9.39
CA VAL A 35 12.44 -7.81 -9.77
C VAL A 35 12.96 -8.50 -8.49
N ILE A 36 12.05 -9.08 -7.72
CA ILE A 36 12.33 -9.78 -6.46
C ILE A 36 12.41 -11.26 -6.78
N GLU A 37 13.60 -11.73 -7.14
CA GLU A 37 13.84 -13.11 -7.47
C GLU A 37 14.41 -13.88 -6.27
N ARG A 38 13.91 -15.10 -6.04
CA ARG A 38 14.37 -15.97 -4.94
C ARG A 38 15.88 -16.24 -4.98
N ALA A 39 16.44 -16.38 -6.19
CA ALA A 39 17.86 -16.63 -6.38
C ALA A 39 18.76 -15.45 -5.95
N ASN A 40 18.21 -14.24 -5.93
CA ASN A 40 18.95 -13.00 -5.67
C ASN A 40 18.66 -12.45 -4.27
N LEU A 41 17.62 -12.92 -3.58
CA LEU A 41 17.29 -12.47 -2.23
C LEU A 41 18.01 -13.31 -1.18
N MET A 42 18.89 -12.67 -0.41
CA MET A 42 19.61 -13.36 0.66
C MET A 42 18.63 -13.84 1.75
N PRO A 43 18.82 -15.04 2.34
CA PRO A 43 17.86 -15.60 3.30
C PRO A 43 17.60 -14.74 4.54
N ASP A 44 18.60 -14.02 5.02
CA ASP A 44 18.47 -13.10 6.15
C ASP A 44 17.67 -11.84 5.80
N VAL A 45 17.79 -11.36 4.56
CA VAL A 45 17.00 -10.23 4.03
C VAL A 45 15.55 -10.68 3.79
N GLU A 46 15.34 -11.87 3.22
CA GLU A 46 14.00 -12.45 3.09
C GLU A 46 13.31 -12.55 4.46
N ALA A 47 14.02 -13.08 5.46
CA ALA A 47 13.49 -13.21 6.82
C ALA A 47 13.12 -11.84 7.44
N GLN A 48 13.90 -10.78 7.19
CA GLN A 48 13.60 -9.42 7.65
C GLN A 48 12.31 -8.89 7.01
N TYR A 49 12.13 -9.04 5.69
CA TYR A 49 10.90 -8.62 5.01
C TYR A 49 9.68 -9.41 5.50
N ARG A 50 9.79 -10.74 5.65
CA ARG A 50 8.68 -11.55 6.17
C ARG A 50 8.30 -11.11 7.59
N ALA A 51 9.29 -10.87 8.45
CA ALA A 51 9.05 -10.37 9.81
C ALA A 51 8.41 -8.97 9.82
N ALA A 52 8.84 -8.08 8.93
CA ALA A 52 8.24 -6.74 8.80
C ALA A 52 6.79 -6.81 8.31
N MET A 53 6.49 -7.64 7.32
CA MET A 53 5.13 -7.84 6.84
C MET A 53 4.23 -8.48 7.92
N GLN A 54 4.77 -9.40 8.75
CA GLN A 54 4.03 -9.96 9.87
C GLN A 54 3.73 -8.90 10.92
N ARG A 55 4.68 -8.04 11.31
CA ARG A 55 4.43 -6.93 12.23
C ARG A 55 3.35 -5.98 11.72
N ALA A 56 3.38 -5.65 10.43
CA ALA A 56 2.35 -4.83 9.79
C ALA A 56 0.94 -5.44 9.96
N LEU A 57 0.80 -6.76 9.75
CA LEU A 57 -0.47 -7.47 10.00
C LEU A 57 -0.85 -7.45 11.49
N ASP A 58 0.11 -7.66 12.39
CA ASP A 58 -0.13 -7.67 13.83
C ASP A 58 -0.62 -6.29 14.31
N THR A 59 0.00 -5.21 13.84
CA THR A 59 -0.39 -3.83 14.15
C THR A 59 -1.81 -3.52 13.69
N GLY A 60 -2.10 -3.75 12.40
CA GLY A 60 -3.41 -3.47 11.83
C GLY A 60 -4.49 -4.40 12.37
N GLY A 61 -4.20 -5.70 12.48
CA GLY A 61 -5.10 -6.71 13.04
C GLY A 61 -5.50 -6.38 14.49
N ALA A 62 -4.53 -5.96 15.32
CA ALA A 62 -4.82 -5.58 16.70
C ALA A 62 -5.74 -4.35 16.81
N ILE A 63 -5.68 -3.41 15.87
CA ILE A 63 -6.59 -2.25 15.82
C ILE A 63 -7.99 -2.72 15.44
N LEU A 64 -8.12 -3.49 14.38
CA LEU A 64 -9.40 -3.97 13.85
C LEU A 64 -10.10 -4.92 14.82
N GLU A 65 -9.37 -5.82 15.48
CA GLU A 65 -9.91 -6.77 16.47
C GLU A 65 -10.53 -6.04 17.68
N ARG A 66 -9.99 -4.89 18.08
CA ARG A 66 -10.55 -4.06 19.14
C ARG A 66 -11.68 -3.14 18.68
N GLY A 67 -12.15 -3.26 17.43
CA GLY A 67 -13.20 -2.44 16.85
C GLY A 67 -12.74 -1.05 16.41
N GLY A 68 -11.43 -0.84 16.22
CA GLY A 68 -10.87 0.37 15.62
C GLY A 68 -11.30 0.53 14.15
N SER A 69 -11.12 1.73 13.60
CA SER A 69 -11.52 1.99 12.21
C SER A 69 -10.51 1.42 11.20
N SER A 70 -11.01 1.13 10.00
CA SER A 70 -10.15 0.78 8.85
C SER A 70 -9.14 1.89 8.53
N LEU A 71 -9.53 3.16 8.66
CA LEU A 71 -8.62 4.31 8.51
C LEU A 71 -7.49 4.30 9.54
N ASP A 72 -7.80 4.02 10.82
CA ASP A 72 -6.78 3.94 11.87
C ASP A 72 -5.81 2.79 11.63
N ALA A 73 -6.32 1.64 11.16
CA ALA A 73 -5.49 0.49 10.83
C ALA A 73 -4.57 0.79 9.63
N VAL A 74 -5.11 1.40 8.57
CA VAL A 74 -4.33 1.80 7.37
C VAL A 74 -3.24 2.79 7.75
N GLU A 75 -3.56 3.85 8.49
CA GLU A 75 -2.59 4.86 8.89
C GLU A 75 -1.49 4.26 9.77
N ALA A 76 -1.85 3.54 10.84
CA ALA A 76 -0.89 3.00 11.78
C ALA A 76 0.10 2.02 11.13
N VAL A 77 -0.39 1.16 10.24
CA VAL A 77 0.47 0.21 9.50
C VAL A 77 1.39 0.93 8.55
N ILE A 78 0.89 1.93 7.81
CA ILE A 78 1.74 2.69 6.90
C ILE A 78 2.78 3.52 7.66
N GLN A 79 2.44 4.12 8.82
CA GLN A 79 3.41 4.81 9.69
C GLN A 79 4.55 3.86 10.13
N GLU A 80 4.22 2.64 10.54
CA GLU A 80 5.23 1.62 10.89
C GLU A 80 6.14 1.31 9.70
N MET A 81 5.57 1.19 8.51
CA MET A 81 6.34 0.93 7.29
C MET A 81 7.13 2.17 6.81
N GLU A 82 6.65 3.39 7.06
CA GLU A 82 7.38 4.64 6.82
C GLU A 82 8.58 4.82 7.76
N ASP A 83 8.56 4.24 8.94
CA ASP A 83 9.69 4.24 9.88
C ASP A 83 10.69 3.09 9.63
N ASP A 84 10.31 2.04 8.90
CA ASP A 84 11.17 0.89 8.61
C ASP A 84 12.01 1.12 7.34
N PRO A 85 13.36 1.20 7.45
CA PRO A 85 14.24 1.46 6.30
C PRO A 85 14.25 0.34 5.24
N LEU A 86 13.59 -0.78 5.47
CA LEU A 86 13.43 -1.84 4.47
C LEU A 86 12.59 -1.36 3.27
N PHE A 87 11.60 -0.50 3.50
CA PHE A 87 10.64 -0.09 2.48
C PHE A 87 11.01 1.22 1.79
N ASN A 88 10.45 1.45 0.61
CA ASN A 88 10.58 2.71 -0.11
C ASN A 88 9.43 3.66 0.25
N ALA A 89 9.38 4.05 1.50
CA ALA A 89 8.46 5.03 2.05
C ALA A 89 9.12 5.68 3.27
N GLY A 90 8.83 6.93 3.60
CA GLY A 90 9.40 7.59 4.77
C GLY A 90 10.92 7.39 4.89
N ARG A 91 11.35 6.76 6.02
CA ARG A 91 12.74 6.41 6.27
C ARG A 91 13.16 5.18 5.46
N GLY A 92 13.71 5.34 4.33
CA GLY A 92 14.08 4.29 3.39
C GLY A 92 13.62 4.61 1.99
N ALA A 93 12.98 5.78 1.86
CA ALA A 93 12.61 6.33 0.56
C ALA A 93 13.82 6.51 -0.34
N VAL A 94 13.63 6.28 -1.63
CA VAL A 94 14.63 6.54 -2.66
C VAL A 94 14.93 8.03 -2.80
N PHE A 95 16.05 8.35 -3.43
CA PHE A 95 16.47 9.72 -3.68
C PHE A 95 16.10 10.20 -5.09
N THR A 96 15.83 11.49 -5.22
CA THR A 96 15.82 12.20 -6.50
C THR A 96 17.22 12.25 -7.11
N ALA A 97 17.34 12.59 -8.37
CA ALA A 97 18.64 12.77 -9.02
C ALA A 97 19.50 13.90 -8.38
N GLU A 98 18.83 14.82 -7.68
CA GLU A 98 19.49 15.91 -6.93
C GLU A 98 19.91 15.49 -5.51
N GLY A 99 19.68 14.21 -5.12
CA GLY A 99 20.10 13.67 -3.83
C GLY A 99 19.19 14.03 -2.65
N ARG A 100 17.90 14.28 -2.88
CA ARG A 100 16.88 14.56 -1.86
C ARG A 100 15.86 13.44 -1.80
N ASN A 101 15.28 13.20 -0.63
CA ASN A 101 14.07 12.39 -0.52
C ASN A 101 12.84 13.31 -0.72
N GLU A 102 11.93 12.90 -1.57
CA GLU A 102 10.63 13.52 -1.79
C GLU A 102 9.57 12.44 -1.65
N LEU A 103 8.63 12.66 -0.72
CA LEU A 103 7.69 11.64 -0.24
C LEU A 103 6.28 11.96 -0.71
N ASP A 104 5.56 10.93 -1.12
CA ASP A 104 4.20 11.02 -1.63
C ASP A 104 3.31 10.01 -0.88
N ALA A 105 2.06 10.38 -0.54
CA ALA A 105 1.11 9.47 0.08
C ALA A 105 -0.34 9.85 -0.24
N SER A 106 -1.23 8.86 -0.14
CA SER A 106 -2.68 9.08 -0.17
C SER A 106 -3.42 8.10 0.72
N ILE A 107 -4.60 8.53 1.16
CA ILE A 107 -5.55 7.72 1.93
C ILE A 107 -6.98 8.02 1.47
N MET A 108 -7.85 7.01 1.51
CA MET A 108 -9.25 7.15 1.09
C MET A 108 -10.19 6.38 2.01
N ASP A 109 -11.25 7.04 2.46
CA ASP A 109 -12.39 6.46 3.18
C ASP A 109 -13.44 5.93 2.18
N GLY A 110 -13.65 4.63 2.14
CA GLY A 110 -14.61 4.00 1.23
C GLY A 110 -16.07 4.30 1.57
N ARG A 111 -16.38 4.66 2.80
CA ARG A 111 -17.73 4.98 3.27
C ARG A 111 -18.25 6.28 2.68
N THR A 112 -17.43 7.32 2.71
CA THR A 112 -17.79 8.66 2.22
C THR A 112 -17.19 8.97 0.87
N ARG A 113 -16.17 8.23 0.47
CA ARG A 113 -15.22 8.49 -0.63
C ARG A 113 -14.43 9.79 -0.43
N ALA A 114 -14.34 10.28 0.82
CA ALA A 114 -13.39 11.30 1.17
C ALA A 114 -11.96 10.78 0.96
N ALA A 115 -11.09 11.64 0.50
CA ALA A 115 -9.71 11.26 0.23
C ALA A 115 -8.77 12.43 0.50
N GLY A 116 -7.55 12.10 0.88
CA GLY A 116 -6.47 13.08 1.04
C GLY A 116 -5.18 12.54 0.46
N ALA A 117 -4.38 13.44 -0.07
CA ALA A 117 -3.11 13.13 -0.71
C ALA A 117 -2.08 14.24 -0.49
N VAL A 118 -0.82 13.83 -0.43
CA VAL A 118 0.34 14.74 -0.38
C VAL A 118 1.41 14.25 -1.35
N ALA A 119 2.17 15.18 -1.94
CA ALA A 119 3.32 14.84 -2.76
C ALA A 119 4.46 15.84 -2.57
N GLY A 120 5.70 15.33 -2.70
CA GLY A 120 6.91 16.12 -2.60
C GLY A 120 7.22 16.60 -1.18
N LEU A 121 6.81 15.89 -0.14
CA LEU A 121 7.19 16.18 1.24
C LEU A 121 8.67 15.83 1.48
N THR A 122 9.35 16.63 2.31
CA THR A 122 10.77 16.50 2.59
C THR A 122 11.11 16.52 4.08
N ARG A 123 10.14 16.83 4.94
CA ARG A 123 10.33 17.04 6.39
C ARG A 123 9.27 16.38 7.26
N THR A 124 8.06 16.19 6.76
CA THR A 124 6.99 15.54 7.52
C THR A 124 7.31 14.04 7.68
N ARG A 125 7.47 13.59 8.94
CA ARG A 125 7.93 12.23 9.27
C ARG A 125 7.04 11.16 8.65
N HIS A 126 5.70 11.34 8.78
CA HIS A 126 4.71 10.41 8.28
C HIS A 126 3.84 11.06 7.20
N PRO A 127 4.18 10.90 5.91
CA PRO A 127 3.37 11.38 4.80
C PRO A 127 1.93 10.91 4.83
N ILE A 128 1.67 9.67 5.27
CA ILE A 128 0.31 9.13 5.37
C ILE A 128 -0.58 9.92 6.34
N SER A 129 -0.02 10.38 7.46
CA SER A 129 -0.76 11.22 8.41
C SER A 129 -1.06 12.60 7.83
N ALA A 130 -0.13 13.14 7.03
CA ALA A 130 -0.40 14.39 6.32
C ALA A 130 -1.52 14.20 5.27
N ALA A 131 -1.52 13.08 4.54
CA ALA A 131 -2.60 12.75 3.63
C ALA A 131 -3.95 12.61 4.36
N ARG A 132 -3.98 11.94 5.53
CA ARG A 132 -5.18 11.84 6.36
C ARG A 132 -5.67 13.21 6.84
N ALA A 133 -4.78 14.05 7.33
CA ALA A 133 -5.12 15.41 7.76
C ALA A 133 -5.68 16.24 6.58
N VAL A 134 -5.14 16.10 5.37
CA VAL A 134 -5.72 16.75 4.17
C VAL A 134 -7.16 16.30 3.96
N MET A 135 -7.47 15.02 4.13
CA MET A 135 -8.82 14.48 3.98
C MET A 135 -9.79 15.00 5.05
N GLU A 136 -9.34 15.05 6.32
CA GLU A 136 -10.21 15.33 7.48
C GLU A 136 -10.33 16.80 7.82
N ASP A 137 -9.25 17.59 7.65
CA ASP A 137 -9.11 18.96 8.17
C ASP A 137 -8.91 20.03 7.08
N SER A 138 -9.11 19.69 5.81
CA SER A 138 -9.01 20.65 4.72
C SER A 138 -10.17 20.51 3.71
N PRO A 139 -10.49 21.56 2.93
CA PRO A 139 -11.43 21.47 1.82
C PRO A 139 -10.83 20.85 0.55
N HIS A 140 -9.57 20.41 0.59
CA HIS A 140 -8.81 19.94 -0.56
C HIS A 140 -8.68 18.42 -0.53
N VAL A 141 -8.38 17.84 -1.69
CA VAL A 141 -8.04 16.42 -1.79
C VAL A 141 -6.52 16.22 -1.87
N MET A 142 -5.77 17.19 -2.39
CA MET A 142 -4.33 17.05 -2.59
C MET A 142 -3.58 18.34 -2.33
N LEU A 143 -2.50 18.26 -1.57
CA LEU A 143 -1.53 19.33 -1.34
C LEU A 143 -0.13 18.88 -1.75
N ILE A 144 0.74 19.80 -2.19
CA ILE A 144 2.08 19.47 -2.68
C ILE A 144 3.17 20.37 -2.11
N GLY A 145 4.39 19.83 -1.98
CA GLY A 145 5.62 20.57 -1.68
C GLY A 145 5.52 21.44 -0.43
N GLU A 146 6.05 22.66 -0.49
CA GLU A 146 6.07 23.61 0.63
C GLU A 146 4.67 23.94 1.18
N GLY A 147 3.63 23.93 0.34
CA GLY A 147 2.25 24.13 0.78
C GLY A 147 1.77 22.98 1.66
N ALA A 148 2.06 21.75 1.26
CA ALA A 148 1.74 20.55 2.05
C ALA A 148 2.53 20.52 3.37
N GLU A 149 3.82 20.87 3.36
CA GLU A 149 4.64 21.00 4.57
C GLU A 149 4.10 22.09 5.53
N ALA A 150 3.68 23.23 4.99
CA ALA A 150 3.08 24.30 5.79
C ALA A 150 1.77 23.83 6.44
N PHE A 151 0.93 23.13 5.70
CA PHE A 151 -0.31 22.55 6.23
C PHE A 151 0.01 21.51 7.32
N ALA A 152 0.93 20.57 7.08
CA ALA A 152 1.34 19.54 8.05
C ALA A 152 1.78 20.17 9.38
N ARG A 153 2.52 21.28 9.35
CA ARG A 153 2.89 22.04 10.57
C ARG A 153 1.66 22.61 11.30
N THR A 154 0.64 23.11 10.59
CA THR A 154 -0.60 23.60 11.23
C THR A 154 -1.39 22.50 11.91
N GLN A 155 -1.24 21.24 11.45
CA GLN A 155 -1.84 20.06 12.04
C GLN A 155 -0.97 19.44 13.16
N ASN A 156 0.12 20.11 13.55
CA ASN A 156 1.08 19.64 14.56
C ASN A 156 1.72 18.29 14.23
N LEU A 157 1.84 17.92 12.95
CA LEU A 157 2.50 16.71 12.53
C LEU A 157 4.02 16.84 12.72
N GLU A 158 4.65 15.74 13.15
CA GLU A 158 6.08 15.71 13.45
C GLU A 158 6.90 16.06 12.22
N GLN A 159 7.81 17.02 12.40
CA GLN A 159 8.77 17.46 11.39
C GLN A 159 10.16 16.96 11.77
N VAL A 160 10.87 16.39 10.81
CA VAL A 160 12.22 15.88 10.99
C VAL A 160 13.23 16.60 10.09
N ASP A 161 14.50 16.50 10.44
CA ASP A 161 15.56 16.90 9.52
C ASP A 161 15.56 15.93 8.32
N PRO A 162 15.77 16.40 7.08
CA PRO A 162 15.81 15.52 5.91
C PRO A 162 16.78 14.35 6.00
N SER A 163 17.85 14.45 6.82
CA SER A 163 18.77 13.33 7.05
C SER A 163 18.13 12.14 7.78
N PHE A 164 16.96 12.30 8.41
CA PHE A 164 16.17 11.21 8.98
C PHE A 164 15.80 10.15 7.95
N PHE A 165 15.47 10.57 6.72
CA PHE A 165 15.06 9.67 5.64
C PHE A 165 16.23 8.99 4.94
N PHE A 166 17.46 9.45 5.20
CA PHE A 166 18.66 8.94 4.55
C PHE A 166 18.94 7.49 4.96
N THR A 167 19.16 6.61 3.97
CA THR A 167 19.79 5.32 4.18
C THR A 167 20.95 5.12 3.21
N GLU A 168 22.05 4.50 3.68
CA GLU A 168 23.22 4.25 2.83
C GLU A 168 22.90 3.38 1.63
N ARG A 169 22.03 2.37 1.82
CA ARG A 169 21.55 1.50 0.75
C ARG A 169 20.92 2.31 -0.40
N ARG A 170 19.97 3.21 -0.08
CA ARG A 170 19.29 4.03 -1.11
C ARG A 170 20.22 5.02 -1.77
N TRP A 171 21.20 5.54 -1.03
CA TRP A 171 22.23 6.40 -1.61
C TRP A 171 23.10 5.65 -2.62
N GLN A 172 23.55 4.44 -2.29
CA GLN A 172 24.33 3.60 -3.20
C GLN A 172 23.54 3.22 -4.46
N GLN A 173 22.23 2.93 -4.33
CA GLN A 173 21.32 2.71 -5.45
C GLN A 173 21.19 3.96 -6.34
N LEU A 174 21.12 5.16 -5.75
CA LEU A 174 21.14 6.41 -6.52
C LEU A 174 22.45 6.57 -7.30
N GLU A 175 23.61 6.43 -6.62
CA GLU A 175 24.92 6.55 -7.27
C GLU A 175 25.02 5.61 -8.50
N GLN A 176 24.60 4.36 -8.33
CA GLN A 176 24.60 3.38 -9.41
C GLN A 176 23.63 3.74 -10.53
N ASN A 177 22.40 4.14 -10.21
CA ASN A 177 21.41 4.57 -11.20
C ASN A 177 21.90 5.76 -12.03
N LEU A 178 22.50 6.76 -11.39
CA LEU A 178 23.02 7.94 -12.07
C LEU A 178 24.22 7.59 -12.95
N GLN A 179 25.11 6.69 -12.52
CA GLN A 179 26.24 6.20 -13.32
C GLN A 179 25.75 5.49 -14.59
N LEU A 180 24.78 4.57 -14.47
CA LEU A 180 24.18 3.85 -15.59
C LEU A 180 23.51 4.78 -16.61
N ASN A 181 22.99 5.91 -16.15
CA ASN A 181 22.34 6.91 -16.99
C ASN A 181 23.27 8.05 -17.45
N ASN A 182 24.59 7.99 -17.15
CA ASN A 182 25.57 9.04 -17.43
C ASN A 182 25.16 10.41 -16.86
N LEU A 183 24.59 10.42 -15.66
CA LEU A 183 24.19 11.62 -14.94
C LEU A 183 25.20 11.97 -13.83
N PRO A 184 25.37 13.25 -13.48
CA PRO A 184 26.27 13.66 -12.40
C PRO A 184 25.75 13.15 -11.05
N ILE A 185 26.67 12.68 -10.19
CA ILE A 185 26.36 12.28 -8.84
C ILE A 185 26.34 13.54 -7.96
N PRO A 186 25.24 13.82 -7.25
CA PRO A 186 25.15 14.98 -6.37
C PRO A 186 26.04 14.82 -5.14
N GLN A 187 26.30 15.93 -4.45
CA GLN A 187 26.95 15.88 -3.15
C GLN A 187 26.06 15.16 -2.14
N ARG A 188 26.69 14.37 -1.28
CA ARG A 188 26.02 13.70 -0.18
C ARG A 188 25.33 14.71 0.74
N PRO A 189 24.07 14.47 1.16
CA PRO A 189 23.36 15.43 2.02
C PRO A 189 24.12 15.73 3.32
N THR A 190 24.04 16.97 3.78
CA THR A 190 24.57 17.36 5.08
C THR A 190 23.84 16.60 6.18
N GLY A 191 24.56 16.07 7.17
CA GLY A 191 23.97 15.26 8.25
C GLY A 191 23.82 13.79 7.91
N ALA A 192 24.08 13.36 6.66
CA ALA A 192 24.09 11.94 6.31
C ALA A 192 25.13 11.18 7.18
N PRO A 193 24.82 9.94 7.61
CA PRO A 193 25.77 9.09 8.34
C PRO A 193 27.11 8.92 7.60
N GLN A 194 28.16 8.54 8.33
CA GLN A 194 29.43 8.19 7.67
C GLN A 194 29.19 7.04 6.67
N ARG A 195 29.99 7.07 5.58
CA ARG A 195 29.87 6.07 4.52
C ARG A 195 30.14 4.66 5.08
N GLU A 196 29.16 3.80 5.01
CA GLU A 196 29.32 2.38 5.34
C GLU A 196 30.00 1.65 4.18
N ALA A 197 30.68 0.52 4.49
CA ALA A 197 31.20 -0.36 3.46
C ALA A 197 30.05 -0.80 2.54
N ARG A 198 30.30 -0.88 1.23
CA ARG A 198 29.31 -1.27 0.24
C ARG A 198 28.71 -2.62 0.61
N ALA A 199 27.52 -2.62 1.13
CA ALA A 199 26.76 -3.83 1.34
C ALA A 199 26.35 -4.35 -0.04
N THR A 200 26.56 -5.65 -0.29
CA THR A 200 26.04 -6.33 -1.48
C THR A 200 24.55 -6.58 -1.29
N TRP A 201 23.75 -5.54 -1.50
CA TRP A 201 22.31 -5.69 -1.62
C TRP A 201 22.01 -6.08 -3.09
N PRO A 202 21.07 -6.97 -3.35
CA PRO A 202 20.62 -7.22 -4.71
C PRO A 202 20.17 -5.91 -5.37
N ASP A 203 20.52 -5.73 -6.63
CA ASP A 203 20.30 -4.48 -7.39
C ASP A 203 18.81 -4.13 -7.67
N ASP A 204 17.86 -4.75 -7.02
CA ASP A 204 16.54 -5.07 -7.56
C ASP A 204 15.40 -4.15 -7.15
N HIS A 205 15.62 -3.14 -6.34
CA HIS A 205 14.51 -2.35 -5.83
C HIS A 205 14.46 -0.95 -6.43
N GLN A 206 14.22 -0.87 -7.75
CA GLN A 206 13.89 0.40 -8.39
C GLN A 206 12.52 0.93 -7.91
N PHE A 207 11.65 0.02 -7.43
CA PHE A 207 10.31 0.29 -6.94
C PHE A 207 10.14 -0.28 -5.52
N GLY A 208 9.12 0.13 -4.81
CA GLY A 208 8.90 -0.36 -3.47
C GLY A 208 7.98 0.55 -2.68
N THR A 209 6.83 0.88 -3.23
CA THR A 209 5.72 1.58 -2.57
C THR A 209 5.14 0.69 -1.48
N VAL A 210 4.74 1.24 -0.34
CA VAL A 210 3.97 0.52 0.67
C VAL A 210 2.50 0.85 0.56
N GLY A 211 1.63 -0.11 0.89
CA GLY A 211 0.21 0.14 0.87
C GLY A 211 -0.59 -0.85 1.69
N VAL A 212 -1.75 -0.38 2.13
CA VAL A 212 -2.66 -1.11 3.02
C VAL A 212 -4.10 -0.91 2.56
N VAL A 213 -4.86 -1.98 2.59
CA VAL A 213 -6.31 -1.94 2.49
C VAL A 213 -6.90 -2.67 3.69
N ALA A 214 -7.85 -2.06 4.37
CA ALA A 214 -8.50 -2.64 5.54
C ALA A 214 -10.03 -2.52 5.45
N LEU A 215 -10.72 -3.56 5.95
CA LEU A 215 -12.15 -3.57 6.23
C LEU A 215 -12.32 -3.70 7.75
N ASP A 216 -13.08 -2.82 8.37
CA ASP A 216 -13.37 -2.89 9.80
C ASP A 216 -14.70 -3.63 10.11
N THR A 217 -14.95 -3.86 11.39
CA THR A 217 -16.14 -4.58 11.88
C THR A 217 -17.47 -3.88 11.58
N ARG A 218 -17.45 -2.61 11.17
CA ARG A 218 -18.63 -1.85 10.73
C ARG A 218 -18.92 -2.01 9.24
N GLY A 219 -18.01 -2.66 8.50
CA GLY A 219 -18.07 -2.79 7.05
C GLY A 219 -17.49 -1.61 6.29
N ASP A 220 -16.73 -0.74 6.97
CA ASP A 220 -16.07 0.40 6.34
C ASP A 220 -14.70 -0.04 5.78
N ILE A 221 -14.46 0.24 4.51
CA ILE A 221 -13.20 -0.03 3.80
C ILE A 221 -12.38 1.25 3.74
N ALA A 222 -11.09 1.15 4.03
CA ALA A 222 -10.11 2.20 3.74
C ALA A 222 -8.93 1.66 2.95
N ALA A 223 -8.30 2.51 2.16
CA ALA A 223 -7.05 2.21 1.45
C ALA A 223 -6.07 3.36 1.61
N GLY A 224 -4.78 3.04 1.67
CA GLY A 224 -3.71 4.02 1.71
C GLY A 224 -2.46 3.50 1.03
N THR A 225 -1.66 4.44 0.52
CA THR A 225 -0.41 4.16 -0.20
C THR A 225 0.61 5.25 0.14
N SER A 226 1.88 4.86 0.35
CA SER A 226 2.98 5.80 0.64
C SER A 226 4.26 5.38 -0.09
N THR A 227 5.03 6.36 -0.58
CA THR A 227 6.23 6.07 -1.39
C THR A 227 7.24 7.21 -1.41
N GLY A 228 8.51 6.88 -1.69
CA GLY A 228 9.53 7.80 -2.17
C GLY A 228 9.56 7.97 -3.71
N GLY A 229 8.72 7.23 -4.45
CA GLY A 229 8.74 7.20 -5.91
C GLY A 229 9.81 6.29 -6.49
N THR A 230 10.46 6.70 -7.58
CA THR A 230 11.50 5.93 -8.29
C THR A 230 12.89 6.53 -8.06
N THR A 231 13.92 5.67 -7.96
CA THR A 231 15.32 6.09 -7.78
C THR A 231 15.77 7.01 -8.90
N GLY A 232 16.33 8.15 -8.52
CA GLY A 232 16.82 9.14 -9.49
C GLY A 232 15.71 9.92 -10.19
N LYS A 233 14.48 9.95 -9.66
CA LYS A 233 13.39 10.78 -10.18
C LYS A 233 13.81 12.25 -10.27
N ARG A 234 13.29 12.97 -11.28
CA ARG A 234 13.67 14.36 -11.60
C ARG A 234 12.44 15.23 -11.81
N TRP A 235 12.65 16.55 -11.76
CA TRP A 235 11.67 17.57 -12.14
C TRP A 235 10.37 17.53 -11.34
N GLY A 236 10.44 17.08 -10.06
CA GLY A 236 9.25 16.92 -9.24
C GLY A 236 8.33 15.80 -9.70
N ARG A 237 8.91 14.69 -10.24
CA ARG A 237 8.12 13.54 -10.70
C ARG A 237 7.27 12.99 -9.55
N VAL A 238 6.00 12.86 -9.79
CA VAL A 238 5.02 12.19 -8.94
C VAL A 238 4.53 10.94 -9.65
N GLY A 239 4.46 9.81 -8.93
CA GLY A 239 3.90 8.55 -9.42
C GLY A 239 2.40 8.44 -9.15
N ASP A 240 1.92 7.19 -9.18
CA ASP A 240 0.52 6.85 -8.95
C ASP A 240 0.10 6.93 -7.48
N ALA A 241 1.02 6.70 -6.53
CA ALA A 241 0.71 6.57 -5.10
C ALA A 241 -0.15 7.70 -4.52
N PRO A 242 0.09 9.01 -4.79
CA PRO A 242 -0.75 10.07 -4.27
C PRO A 242 -1.97 10.38 -5.16
N ILE A 243 -2.16 9.67 -6.27
CA ILE A 243 -3.25 9.93 -7.21
C ILE A 243 -4.41 8.99 -6.94
N ILE A 244 -5.49 9.54 -6.38
CA ILE A 244 -6.73 8.81 -6.11
C ILE A 244 -7.29 8.25 -7.42
N GLY A 245 -7.54 6.94 -7.41
CA GLY A 245 -7.97 6.19 -8.59
C GLY A 245 -6.84 5.54 -9.39
N ALA A 246 -5.60 5.98 -9.21
CA ALA A 246 -4.44 5.34 -9.81
C ALA A 246 -3.72 4.40 -8.82
N GLY A 247 -3.13 4.93 -7.75
CA GLY A 247 -2.42 4.15 -6.73
C GLY A 247 -3.31 3.72 -5.55
N THR A 248 -4.36 4.48 -5.26
CA THR A 248 -5.23 4.25 -4.09
C THR A 248 -6.69 4.46 -4.47
N TYR A 249 -7.57 3.53 -4.07
CA TYR A 249 -9.01 3.73 -4.18
C TYR A 249 -9.76 2.90 -3.13
N ALA A 250 -10.85 3.44 -2.58
CA ALA A 250 -11.74 2.72 -1.67
C ALA A 250 -13.20 3.11 -1.91
N GLN A 251 -14.10 2.11 -1.86
CA GLN A 251 -15.55 2.29 -1.92
C GLN A 251 -16.23 1.14 -1.18
N ASN A 252 -16.96 1.48 -0.12
CA ASN A 252 -17.72 0.49 0.65
C ASN A 252 -18.62 -0.38 -0.22
N ASN A 253 -18.75 -1.64 0.15
CA ASN A 253 -19.53 -2.67 -0.55
C ASN A 253 -19.04 -2.98 -1.96
N VAL A 254 -17.90 -2.45 -2.39
CA VAL A 254 -17.29 -2.70 -3.70
C VAL A 254 -15.88 -3.23 -3.52
N CYS A 255 -14.94 -2.35 -3.12
CA CYS A 255 -13.54 -2.71 -3.02
C CYS A 255 -12.68 -1.65 -2.30
N GLY A 256 -11.48 -2.07 -1.90
CA GLY A 256 -10.34 -1.21 -1.65
C GLY A 256 -9.13 -1.71 -2.44
N VAL A 257 -8.29 -0.80 -2.94
CA VAL A 257 -7.12 -1.12 -3.76
C VAL A 257 -5.94 -0.22 -3.36
N SER A 258 -4.75 -0.82 -3.25
CA SER A 258 -3.48 -0.12 -3.22
C SER A 258 -2.52 -0.73 -4.23
N ALA A 259 -1.76 0.10 -4.93
CA ALA A 259 -0.95 -0.27 -6.08
C ALA A 259 0.53 0.05 -5.87
N THR A 260 1.39 -0.68 -6.57
CA THR A 260 2.84 -0.50 -6.59
C THR A 260 3.41 -0.90 -7.95
N GLY A 261 4.32 -0.11 -8.52
CA GLY A 261 4.93 -0.39 -9.82
C GLY A 261 5.40 0.86 -10.55
N THR A 262 5.51 0.76 -11.88
CA THR A 262 5.83 1.91 -12.72
C THR A 262 4.62 2.84 -12.85
N GLY A 263 4.57 3.85 -11.98
CA GLY A 263 3.43 4.74 -11.76
C GLY A 263 2.86 5.38 -13.02
N GLU A 264 3.69 5.65 -14.02
CA GLU A 264 3.30 6.23 -15.31
C GLU A 264 2.22 5.39 -16.05
N PHE A 265 2.27 4.06 -15.92
CA PHE A 265 1.26 3.18 -16.52
C PHE A 265 0.01 3.12 -15.66
N PHE A 266 0.18 3.07 -14.33
CA PHE A 266 -0.91 3.04 -13.36
C PHE A 266 -1.79 4.29 -13.44
N ILE A 267 -1.16 5.47 -13.64
CA ILE A 267 -1.86 6.74 -13.86
C ILE A 267 -2.66 6.71 -15.18
N ARG A 268 -2.04 6.23 -16.27
CA ARG A 268 -2.66 6.23 -17.61
C ARG A 268 -3.91 5.35 -17.69
N ILE A 269 -3.96 4.27 -16.92
CA ILE A 269 -5.10 3.36 -16.83
C ILE A 269 -6.09 3.81 -15.76
N GLY A 270 -5.59 4.41 -14.65
CA GLY A 270 -6.39 4.61 -13.45
C GLY A 270 -6.63 3.29 -12.71
N VAL A 271 -5.55 2.52 -12.53
CA VAL A 271 -5.56 1.10 -12.11
C VAL A 271 -6.46 0.83 -10.92
N ALA A 272 -6.31 1.57 -9.82
CA ALA A 272 -7.08 1.31 -8.62
C ALA A 272 -8.59 1.52 -8.82
N ARG A 273 -8.98 2.55 -9.57
CA ARG A 273 -10.39 2.81 -9.87
C ARG A 273 -10.94 1.84 -10.91
N ASP A 274 -10.15 1.44 -11.93
CA ASP A 274 -10.61 0.50 -12.95
C ASP A 274 -10.92 -0.89 -12.37
N ILE A 275 -10.07 -1.39 -11.45
CA ILE A 275 -10.35 -2.64 -10.73
C ILE A 275 -11.70 -2.57 -10.03
N CYS A 276 -11.95 -1.52 -9.25
CA CYS A 276 -13.23 -1.34 -8.56
C CYS A 276 -14.41 -1.14 -9.53
N ALA A 277 -14.18 -0.49 -10.67
CA ALA A 277 -15.21 -0.31 -11.69
C ALA A 277 -15.61 -1.66 -12.33
N ARG A 278 -14.65 -2.52 -12.64
CA ARG A 278 -14.89 -3.86 -13.16
C ARG A 278 -15.69 -4.71 -12.18
N MET A 279 -15.34 -4.68 -10.90
CA MET A 279 -16.11 -5.34 -9.85
C MET A 279 -17.54 -4.80 -9.77
N GLN A 280 -17.70 -3.47 -9.75
CA GLN A 280 -18.97 -2.80 -9.57
C GLN A 280 -19.92 -2.96 -10.78
N PHE A 281 -19.43 -2.82 -12.00
CA PHE A 281 -20.25 -2.71 -13.19
C PHE A 281 -20.29 -3.97 -14.04
N ASN A 282 -19.21 -4.78 -14.00
CA ASN A 282 -19.13 -6.02 -14.77
C ASN A 282 -19.36 -7.26 -13.90
N GLY A 283 -19.43 -7.12 -12.55
CA GLY A 283 -19.58 -8.25 -11.63
C GLY A 283 -18.37 -9.17 -11.57
N GLU A 284 -17.18 -8.68 -11.97
CA GLU A 284 -15.93 -9.44 -11.87
C GLU A 284 -15.55 -9.63 -10.39
N SER A 285 -14.96 -10.78 -10.05
CA SER A 285 -14.35 -10.95 -8.73
C SER A 285 -13.12 -10.04 -8.58
N ALA A 286 -12.69 -9.78 -7.34
CA ALA A 286 -11.49 -8.98 -7.08
C ALA A 286 -10.25 -9.52 -7.82
N GLN A 287 -10.07 -10.87 -7.81
CA GLN A 287 -8.97 -11.51 -8.52
C GLN A 287 -9.06 -11.32 -10.04
N GLN A 288 -10.25 -11.55 -10.63
CA GLN A 288 -10.43 -11.39 -12.09
C GLN A 288 -10.18 -9.94 -12.54
N ALA A 289 -10.67 -8.97 -11.79
CA ALA A 289 -10.46 -7.55 -12.09
C ALA A 289 -8.99 -7.16 -11.97
N ALA A 290 -8.32 -7.60 -10.88
CA ALA A 290 -6.90 -7.34 -10.65
C ALA A 290 -6.02 -7.95 -11.76
N ASP A 291 -6.24 -9.23 -12.11
CA ASP A 291 -5.48 -9.93 -13.14
C ASP A 291 -5.60 -9.22 -14.51
N ARG A 292 -6.83 -8.81 -14.89
CA ARG A 292 -7.06 -8.12 -16.17
C ARG A 292 -6.37 -6.76 -16.24
N VAL A 293 -6.47 -5.98 -15.17
CA VAL A 293 -5.88 -4.63 -15.16
C VAL A 293 -4.35 -4.71 -15.12
N ILE A 294 -3.76 -5.65 -14.38
CA ILE A 294 -2.30 -5.85 -14.38
C ILE A 294 -1.81 -6.40 -15.73
N ALA A 295 -2.60 -7.25 -16.40
CA ALA A 295 -2.28 -7.67 -17.77
C ALA A 295 -2.31 -6.47 -18.75
N GLU A 296 -3.25 -5.53 -18.60
CA GLU A 296 -3.29 -4.30 -19.39
C GLU A 296 -2.09 -3.40 -19.10
N VAL A 297 -1.66 -3.26 -17.83
CA VAL A 297 -0.40 -2.57 -17.47
C VAL A 297 0.77 -3.16 -18.25
N GLY A 298 0.90 -4.49 -18.27
CA GLY A 298 1.98 -5.19 -18.98
C GLY A 298 1.93 -5.07 -20.51
N ALA A 299 0.75 -4.79 -21.06
CA ALA A 299 0.58 -4.59 -22.52
C ALA A 299 0.96 -3.16 -22.97
N LEU A 300 1.02 -2.19 -22.05
CA LEU A 300 1.43 -0.83 -22.38
C LEU A 300 2.95 -0.70 -22.36
N THR A 301 3.46 0.15 -23.25
CA THR A 301 4.88 0.51 -23.29
C THR A 301 5.09 2.03 -23.16
N ASN A 302 6.27 2.41 -22.69
CA ASN A 302 6.73 3.80 -22.74
C ASN A 302 7.37 4.13 -24.10
N ALA A 303 7.80 5.37 -24.29
CA ALA A 303 8.44 5.82 -25.53
C ALA A 303 9.76 5.09 -25.89
N ARG A 304 10.33 4.34 -24.95
CA ARG A 304 11.54 3.51 -25.16
C ARG A 304 11.21 2.03 -25.41
N GLY A 305 9.92 1.67 -25.51
CA GLY A 305 9.47 0.29 -25.71
C GLY A 305 9.52 -0.59 -24.44
N VAL A 306 9.73 0.00 -23.25
CA VAL A 306 9.72 -0.74 -21.98
C VAL A 306 8.27 -0.92 -21.53
N ALA A 307 7.88 -2.16 -21.26
CA ALA A 307 6.54 -2.51 -20.76
C ALA A 307 6.30 -2.03 -19.33
N GLY A 308 5.03 -1.84 -18.99
CA GLY A 308 4.62 -1.53 -17.62
C GLY A 308 4.75 -2.75 -16.72
N ASP A 309 5.12 -2.52 -15.46
CA ASP A 309 5.28 -3.54 -14.45
C ASP A 309 4.76 -3.08 -13.09
N GLY A 310 4.40 -4.05 -12.24
CA GLY A 310 3.95 -3.80 -10.88
C GLY A 310 2.94 -4.82 -10.39
N GLY A 311 2.21 -4.43 -9.34
CA GLY A 311 1.18 -5.23 -8.72
C GLY A 311 0.20 -4.41 -7.90
N VAL A 312 -0.84 -5.09 -7.44
CA VAL A 312 -1.90 -4.52 -6.63
C VAL A 312 -2.31 -5.49 -5.52
N ILE A 313 -2.76 -4.92 -4.41
CA ILE A 313 -3.54 -5.62 -3.40
C ILE A 313 -4.98 -5.10 -3.44
N VAL A 314 -5.94 -5.98 -3.20
CA VAL A 314 -7.37 -5.68 -3.27
C VAL A 314 -8.08 -6.34 -2.08
N LEU A 315 -9.02 -5.64 -1.46
CA LEU A 315 -10.11 -6.25 -0.70
C LEU A 315 -11.42 -6.05 -1.45
N ASP A 316 -12.24 -7.09 -1.55
CA ASP A 316 -13.62 -6.92 -2.01
C ASP A 316 -14.53 -6.35 -0.90
N GLY A 317 -15.80 -6.09 -1.25
CA GLY A 317 -16.80 -5.55 -0.32
C GLY A 317 -17.11 -6.46 0.88
N GLU A 318 -16.70 -7.72 0.83
CA GLU A 318 -16.86 -8.70 1.92
C GLU A 318 -15.55 -8.95 2.69
N GLY A 319 -14.46 -8.24 2.33
CA GLY A 319 -13.16 -8.36 2.98
C GLY A 319 -12.33 -9.56 2.53
N ARG A 320 -12.62 -10.15 1.36
CA ARG A 320 -11.78 -11.20 0.78
C ARG A 320 -10.59 -10.57 0.08
N PRO A 321 -9.35 -10.97 0.45
CA PRO A 321 -8.15 -10.44 -0.18
C PRO A 321 -7.92 -11.04 -1.56
N ALA A 322 -7.38 -10.24 -2.45
CA ALA A 322 -6.84 -10.65 -3.74
C ALA A 322 -5.61 -9.81 -4.08
N TRP A 323 -4.77 -10.30 -4.96
CA TRP A 323 -3.62 -9.57 -5.49
C TRP A 323 -3.27 -10.05 -6.89
N ALA A 324 -2.69 -9.15 -7.67
CA ALA A 324 -2.14 -9.49 -8.97
C ALA A 324 -0.82 -8.76 -9.18
N MET A 325 0.12 -9.38 -9.90
CA MET A 325 1.39 -8.78 -10.27
C MET A 325 1.90 -9.40 -11.58
N ASN A 326 2.66 -8.62 -12.34
CA ASN A 326 3.41 -9.10 -13.50
C ASN A 326 4.94 -8.98 -13.29
N THR A 327 5.36 -8.91 -12.03
CA THR A 327 6.76 -8.93 -11.59
C THR A 327 7.11 -10.28 -10.95
N PRO A 328 8.41 -10.66 -10.86
CA PRO A 328 8.84 -11.89 -10.18
C PRO A 328 8.44 -11.98 -8.70
N GLY A 329 8.21 -10.84 -8.04
CA GLY A 329 7.77 -10.81 -6.66
C GLY A 329 7.09 -9.51 -6.24
N MET A 330 6.34 -9.61 -5.15
CA MET A 330 5.73 -8.52 -4.40
C MET A 330 5.68 -8.92 -2.93
N TYR A 331 6.24 -8.09 -2.05
CA TYR A 331 6.04 -8.27 -0.62
C TYR A 331 4.57 -8.04 -0.32
N ARG A 332 3.86 -9.08 0.11
CA ARG A 332 2.43 -9.02 0.36
C ARG A 332 2.03 -9.86 1.55
N ALA A 333 1.01 -9.41 2.26
CA ALA A 333 0.50 -10.12 3.41
C ALA A 333 -0.99 -9.85 3.61
N SER A 334 -1.71 -10.82 4.20
CA SER A 334 -3.12 -10.66 4.54
C SER A 334 -3.48 -11.36 5.84
N LEU A 335 -4.49 -10.81 6.52
CA LEU A 335 -5.08 -11.38 7.73
C LEU A 335 -6.57 -11.07 7.78
N GLN A 336 -7.36 -12.06 8.15
CA GLN A 336 -8.80 -11.93 8.38
C GLN A 336 -9.13 -12.33 9.83
N ALA A 337 -10.22 -11.81 10.36
CA ALA A 337 -10.70 -12.15 11.70
C ALA A 337 -10.73 -13.66 11.93
N GLY A 338 -10.02 -14.14 12.96
CA GLY A 338 -9.92 -15.55 13.28
C GLY A 338 -9.14 -16.43 12.31
N GLY A 339 -8.56 -15.84 11.27
CA GLY A 339 -7.74 -16.53 10.27
C GLY A 339 -6.27 -16.63 10.64
N THR A 340 -5.50 -17.33 9.81
CA THR A 340 -4.04 -17.40 9.91
C THR A 340 -3.41 -16.32 9.02
N PRO A 341 -2.39 -15.60 9.50
CA PRO A 341 -1.64 -14.65 8.68
C PRO A 341 -1.02 -15.34 7.45
N VAL A 342 -1.12 -14.71 6.31
CA VAL A 342 -0.45 -15.10 5.07
C VAL A 342 0.59 -14.06 4.74
N VAL A 343 1.85 -14.48 4.58
CA VAL A 343 2.97 -13.60 4.18
C VAL A 343 3.69 -14.24 3.00
N GLN A 344 3.72 -13.54 1.88
CA GLN A 344 4.26 -14.03 0.62
C GLN A 344 5.16 -12.97 -0.04
N ILE A 345 6.12 -13.41 -0.84
CA ILE A 345 7.08 -12.54 -1.54
C ILE A 345 7.12 -12.89 -3.03
N PHE A 346 7.35 -14.15 -3.37
CA PHE A 346 7.60 -14.56 -4.75
C PHE A 346 6.30 -14.89 -5.49
N ALA A 347 6.35 -14.79 -6.82
CA ALA A 347 5.18 -15.03 -7.66
C ALA A 347 4.69 -16.49 -7.64
N ASP A 348 5.58 -17.44 -7.30
CA ASP A 348 5.30 -18.87 -7.22
C ASP A 348 4.80 -19.34 -5.83
N GLU A 349 4.60 -18.45 -4.89
CA GLU A 349 4.02 -18.76 -3.57
C GLU A 349 2.49 -18.74 -3.65
N GLU A 350 1.86 -19.86 -3.28
CA GLU A 350 0.41 -20.04 -3.20
C GLU A 350 -0.16 -19.61 -1.82
#